data_bffa629f7104f0b35a7feff21bd48c01
#
_entry.id   bffa629f7104f0b35a7feff21bd48c01
#
_cell.length_a   1.000
_cell.length_b   1.000
_cell.length_c   1.000
_cell.angle_alpha   90.00
_cell.angle_beta   90.00
_cell.angle_gamma   90.00
#
_symmetry.space_group_name_H-M   'P 1'
#
loop_
_entity.id
_entity.type
_entity.pdbx_description
1 polymer ?
#
loop_
_entity_poly.entity_id
_entity_poly.type
_entity_poly.pdbx_seq_one_letter_code
_entity_poly.pdbx_strand_id
1 'polypeptide(L)'
;MELAVTARVACPHGCDLTEQFVSIRDQDDVEVVRTQLNSMDEGTCVTNPCTLHAPRTMGNHTWRAVFVGVERSRISHEETSVTFTFTTLAHTAHVHAWGMPPAIAAGERFKFNVGIKCSAGCNLSGRPLSVVDHDGVHVGTAKLRDDIWPGTTALYCVKVEATAPATVGDFQWQVTTPQCDEGLHADGSCNIAIKAVRPPDHEVTVEAFDSATKMPIKGVNVMCRPYQSFTDGSGTAKVKVANGRYTLYVSGFNYIPHENIIDVVEDVLVRVELTVEPEEMEDYR
;
A
#
# COMPACT_ATOMS: atom_id res chain seq x y z
N MET A 1 -12.88 14.29 7.59
CA MET A 1 -14.05 13.43 7.25
C MET A 1 -15.30 14.29 7.37
N GLU A 2 -16.21 14.13 6.44
CA GLU A 2 -17.49 14.84 6.40
C GLU A 2 -18.59 13.91 6.88
N LEU A 3 -19.48 14.44 7.71
CA LEU A 3 -20.67 13.75 8.23
C LEU A 3 -21.89 14.49 7.73
N ALA A 4 -22.82 13.82 7.07
CA ALA A 4 -24.11 14.37 6.71
C ALA A 4 -25.09 14.16 7.87
N VAL A 5 -25.65 15.24 8.40
CA VAL A 5 -26.58 15.22 9.54
C VAL A 5 -27.87 15.90 9.16
N THR A 6 -29.00 15.33 9.60
CA THR A 6 -30.34 15.90 9.47
C THR A 6 -30.95 16.03 10.86
N ALA A 7 -31.42 17.20 11.21
CA ALA A 7 -32.13 17.42 12.48
C ALA A 7 -33.65 17.36 12.28
N ARG A 8 -34.34 16.80 13.26
CA ARG A 8 -35.80 16.71 13.31
C ARG A 8 -36.31 17.35 14.59
N VAL A 9 -37.32 18.21 14.48
CA VAL A 9 -37.94 18.89 15.62
C VAL A 9 -39.42 18.71 15.52
N ALA A 10 -40.06 18.23 16.59
CA ALA A 10 -41.49 18.09 16.68
C ALA A 10 -42.05 18.95 17.82
N CYS A 11 -43.15 19.63 17.56
CA CYS A 11 -43.94 20.28 18.60
C CYS A 11 -45.08 19.35 19.03
N PRO A 12 -45.28 19.04 20.34
CA PRO A 12 -46.37 18.19 20.81
C PRO A 12 -47.79 18.67 20.43
N HIS A 13 -47.89 19.95 20.12
CA HIS A 13 -49.17 20.58 19.70
C HIS A 13 -49.30 20.70 18.17
N GLY A 14 -48.39 20.07 17.40
CA GLY A 14 -48.44 20.05 15.94
C GLY A 14 -48.14 21.41 15.28
N CYS A 15 -47.40 22.30 15.96
CA CYS A 15 -47.03 23.60 15.38
C CYS A 15 -46.05 23.40 14.20
N ASP A 16 -46.25 24.21 13.16
CA ASP A 16 -45.29 24.31 12.06
C ASP A 16 -44.09 25.18 12.51
N LEU A 17 -42.90 24.52 12.59
CA LEU A 17 -41.65 25.14 12.97
C LEU A 17 -40.72 25.36 11.75
N THR A 18 -41.22 25.23 10.53
CA THR A 18 -40.45 25.57 9.34
C THR A 18 -39.94 27.02 9.40
N GLU A 19 -38.83 27.30 8.74
CA GLU A 19 -38.09 28.56 8.79
C GLU A 19 -37.34 28.83 10.11
N GLN A 20 -37.55 28.00 11.15
CA GLN A 20 -36.75 28.10 12.38
C GLN A 20 -35.43 27.40 12.21
N PHE A 21 -34.51 27.64 13.16
CA PHE A 21 -33.12 27.15 13.04
C PHE A 21 -32.79 26.12 14.11
N VAL A 22 -31.94 25.18 13.72
CA VAL A 22 -31.22 24.27 14.62
C VAL A 22 -29.73 24.62 14.55
N SER A 23 -29.13 24.85 15.72
CA SER A 23 -27.71 25.09 15.88
C SER A 23 -27.06 23.79 16.33
N ILE A 24 -26.00 23.34 15.62
CA ILE A 24 -25.17 22.23 16.05
C ILE A 24 -23.94 22.82 16.73
N ARG A 25 -23.73 22.41 17.98
CA ARG A 25 -22.66 22.91 18.85
C ARG A 25 -21.73 21.78 19.26
N ASP A 26 -20.46 22.09 19.33
CA ASP A 26 -19.43 21.16 19.79
C ASP A 26 -19.45 21.01 21.34
N GLN A 27 -18.47 20.28 21.85
CA GLN A 27 -18.29 20.02 23.28
C GLN A 27 -17.96 21.28 24.10
N ASP A 28 -17.43 22.33 23.45
CA ASP A 28 -17.10 23.62 24.06
C ASP A 28 -18.24 24.65 23.89
N ASP A 29 -19.41 24.18 23.44
CA ASP A 29 -20.62 24.97 23.15
C ASP A 29 -20.45 25.99 22.02
N VAL A 30 -19.48 25.80 21.14
CA VAL A 30 -19.25 26.62 19.98
C VAL A 30 -20.18 26.16 18.84
N GLU A 31 -20.89 27.11 18.20
CA GLU A 31 -21.73 26.81 17.03
C GLU A 31 -20.83 26.40 15.84
N VAL A 32 -20.97 25.14 15.42
CA VAL A 32 -20.25 24.55 14.29
C VAL A 32 -21.02 24.75 12.99
N VAL A 33 -22.33 24.53 13.04
CA VAL A 33 -23.26 24.68 11.92
C VAL A 33 -24.60 25.16 12.41
N ARG A 34 -25.24 26.04 11.62
CA ARG A 34 -26.62 26.45 11.78
C ARG A 34 -27.42 26.09 10.54
N THR A 35 -28.49 25.35 10.71
CA THR A 35 -29.35 24.88 9.61
C THR A 35 -30.79 25.18 9.84
N GLN A 36 -31.55 25.35 8.77
CA GLN A 36 -32.96 25.74 8.82
C GLN A 36 -33.87 24.51 8.69
N LEU A 37 -34.98 24.50 9.39
CA LEU A 37 -36.07 23.54 9.21
C LEU A 37 -36.82 23.92 7.93
N ASN A 38 -36.79 23.05 6.92
CA ASN A 38 -37.24 23.38 5.56
C ASN A 38 -38.54 22.69 5.15
N SER A 39 -38.89 21.59 5.82
CA SER A 39 -40.09 20.82 5.51
C SER A 39 -40.70 20.25 6.77
N MET A 40 -42.02 20.04 6.71
CA MET A 40 -42.80 19.37 7.76
C MET A 40 -43.38 18.08 7.20
N ASP A 41 -43.14 16.98 7.90
CA ASP A 41 -43.65 15.66 7.58
C ASP A 41 -44.24 15.04 8.85
N GLU A 42 -45.53 14.64 8.79
CA GLU A 42 -46.29 14.03 9.91
C GLU A 42 -46.13 14.77 11.26
N GLY A 43 -46.15 16.10 11.26
CA GLY A 43 -46.03 16.93 12.48
C GLY A 43 -44.57 17.12 12.97
N THR A 44 -43.59 16.66 12.21
CA THR A 44 -42.19 16.82 12.48
C THR A 44 -41.52 17.72 11.44
N CYS A 45 -40.86 18.77 11.87
CA CYS A 45 -40.10 19.64 10.99
C CYS A 45 -38.67 19.11 10.82
N VAL A 46 -38.15 19.15 9.59
CA VAL A 46 -36.88 18.49 9.21
C VAL A 46 -35.96 19.51 8.50
N THR A 47 -34.67 19.46 8.80
CA THR A 47 -33.65 20.24 8.06
C THR A 47 -33.24 19.51 6.77
N ASN A 48 -32.75 20.24 5.78
CA ASN A 48 -31.95 19.63 4.76
C ASN A 48 -30.69 19.00 5.39
N PRO A 49 -30.09 17.97 4.76
CA PRO A 49 -28.82 17.45 5.22
C PRO A 49 -27.76 18.55 5.26
N CYS A 50 -27.12 18.73 6.41
CA CYS A 50 -25.96 19.62 6.55
C CYS A 50 -24.67 18.83 6.73
N THR A 51 -23.58 19.34 6.23
CA THR A 51 -22.25 18.71 6.33
C THR A 51 -21.53 19.22 7.56
N LEU A 52 -21.13 18.30 8.43
CA LEU A 52 -20.27 18.57 9.58
C LEU A 52 -18.85 18.10 9.27
N HIS A 53 -17.87 18.91 9.64
CA HIS A 53 -16.46 18.50 9.60
C HIS A 53 -16.05 17.94 10.95
N ALA A 54 -15.60 16.67 10.95
CA ALA A 54 -15.08 16.05 12.16
C ALA A 54 -13.84 16.80 12.69
N PRO A 55 -13.69 16.96 14.02
CA PRO A 55 -12.49 17.49 14.63
C PRO A 55 -11.24 16.72 14.22
N ARG A 56 -10.08 17.37 14.24
CA ARG A 56 -8.78 16.70 13.99
C ARG A 56 -8.29 15.92 15.22
N THR A 57 -8.81 16.23 16.40
CA THR A 57 -8.48 15.49 17.63
C THR A 57 -9.12 14.11 17.60
N MET A 58 -8.33 13.09 17.96
CA MET A 58 -8.82 11.70 18.02
C MET A 58 -9.61 11.46 19.30
N GLY A 59 -10.57 10.56 19.22
CA GLY A 59 -11.36 10.14 20.38
C GLY A 59 -12.86 10.38 20.23
N ASN A 60 -13.57 10.30 21.36
CA ASN A 60 -15.00 10.49 21.43
C ASN A 60 -15.33 11.98 21.52
N HIS A 61 -16.27 12.42 20.70
CA HIS A 61 -16.80 13.76 20.69
C HIS A 61 -18.28 13.73 21.05
N THR A 62 -18.72 14.67 21.88
CA THR A 62 -20.10 14.81 22.31
C THR A 62 -20.58 16.18 21.88
N TRP A 63 -21.43 16.21 20.88
CA TRP A 63 -22.00 17.44 20.35
C TRP A 63 -23.50 17.54 20.64
N ARG A 64 -24.05 18.73 20.50
CA ARG A 64 -25.48 18.99 20.73
C ARG A 64 -26.12 19.62 19.51
N ALA A 65 -27.32 19.15 19.17
CA ALA A 65 -28.22 19.87 18.27
C ALA A 65 -29.23 20.63 19.13
N VAL A 66 -29.25 21.92 18.98
CA VAL A 66 -30.05 22.85 19.79
C VAL A 66 -31.10 23.54 18.90
N PHE A 67 -32.36 23.31 19.16
CA PHE A 67 -33.42 24.14 18.63
C PHE A 67 -33.48 25.41 19.48
N VAL A 68 -33.23 26.54 18.86
CA VAL A 68 -33.27 27.83 19.55
C VAL A 68 -34.72 28.21 19.76
N GLY A 69 -35.11 28.42 21.00
CA GLY A 69 -36.47 28.83 21.36
C GLY A 69 -36.97 30.04 20.56
N VAL A 70 -38.22 30.04 20.19
CA VAL A 70 -38.82 31.12 19.39
C VAL A 70 -40.21 31.50 19.91
N GLU A 71 -40.49 32.80 19.91
CA GLU A 71 -41.79 33.35 20.19
C GLU A 71 -42.44 33.75 18.86
N ARG A 72 -43.59 33.13 18.54
CA ARG A 72 -44.32 33.38 17.31
C ARG A 72 -45.83 33.47 17.62
N SER A 73 -46.45 34.59 17.26
CA SER A 73 -47.92 34.77 17.33
C SER A 73 -48.54 34.41 18.68
N ARG A 74 -47.92 34.79 19.81
CA ARG A 74 -48.34 34.47 21.19
C ARG A 74 -48.08 33.03 21.64
N ILE A 75 -47.38 32.22 20.86
CA ILE A 75 -46.92 30.88 21.25
C ILE A 75 -45.42 30.96 21.42
N SER A 76 -44.94 30.63 22.61
CA SER A 76 -43.51 30.50 22.89
C SER A 76 -43.10 29.05 22.83
N HIS A 77 -42.06 28.75 22.04
CA HIS A 77 -41.41 27.47 22.02
C HIS A 77 -40.08 27.59 22.76
N GLU A 78 -39.94 26.81 23.78
CA GLU A 78 -38.71 26.81 24.57
C GLU A 78 -37.52 26.20 23.81
N GLU A 79 -36.34 26.61 24.18
CA GLU A 79 -35.11 25.97 23.71
C GLU A 79 -35.10 24.49 24.12
N THR A 80 -34.75 23.63 23.21
CA THR A 80 -34.54 22.20 23.49
C THR A 80 -33.32 21.68 22.77
N SER A 81 -32.70 20.64 23.29
CA SER A 81 -31.50 20.08 22.69
C SER A 81 -31.43 18.55 22.81
N VAL A 82 -30.71 17.95 21.88
CA VAL A 82 -30.37 16.54 21.91
C VAL A 82 -28.86 16.40 21.76
N THR A 83 -28.27 15.54 22.56
CA THR A 83 -26.84 15.21 22.50
C THR A 83 -26.62 14.00 21.60
N PHE A 84 -25.59 14.05 20.78
CA PHE A 84 -25.14 12.93 19.99
C PHE A 84 -23.62 12.75 20.12
N THR A 85 -23.15 11.54 19.96
CA THR A 85 -21.74 11.17 20.07
C THR A 85 -21.23 10.54 18.79
N PHE A 86 -19.96 10.80 18.48
CA PHE A 86 -19.23 10.13 17.41
C PHE A 86 -17.76 10.00 17.79
N THR A 87 -17.03 9.10 17.12
CA THR A 87 -15.63 8.85 17.38
C THR A 87 -14.80 9.18 16.16
N THR A 88 -13.72 9.96 16.35
CA THR A 88 -12.70 10.16 15.32
C THR A 88 -11.56 9.18 15.55
N LEU A 89 -11.13 8.51 14.49
CA LEU A 89 -10.06 7.53 14.49
C LEU A 89 -8.89 8.03 13.63
N ALA A 90 -7.69 7.66 14.02
CA ALA A 90 -6.49 7.91 13.20
C ALA A 90 -6.61 7.18 11.85
N HIS A 91 -6.10 7.81 10.80
CA HIS A 91 -5.99 7.19 9.50
C HIS A 91 -4.91 6.11 9.53
N THR A 92 -5.18 4.96 8.93
CA THR A 92 -4.21 3.88 8.82
C THR A 92 -3.22 4.16 7.68
N ALA A 93 -1.93 4.00 7.95
CA ALA A 93 -0.88 4.03 6.94
C ALA A 93 -0.58 2.60 6.47
N HIS A 94 -0.95 2.28 5.22
CA HIS A 94 -0.64 1.00 4.59
C HIS A 94 0.73 1.09 3.92
N VAL A 95 1.69 0.32 4.44
CA VAL A 95 3.08 0.29 3.95
C VAL A 95 3.29 -0.95 3.10
N HIS A 96 3.89 -0.79 1.92
CA HIS A 96 4.23 -1.86 0.99
C HIS A 96 5.66 -1.70 0.50
N ALA A 97 6.36 -2.82 0.30
CA ALA A 97 7.70 -2.84 -0.29
C ALA A 97 7.74 -3.84 -1.47
N TRP A 98 8.44 -3.47 -2.55
CA TRP A 98 8.57 -4.32 -3.74
C TRP A 98 9.85 -4.04 -4.51
N GLY A 99 10.15 -4.92 -5.48
CA GLY A 99 11.35 -4.81 -6.31
C GLY A 99 12.62 -5.19 -5.56
N MET A 100 12.48 -6.01 -4.51
CA MET A 100 13.61 -6.61 -3.83
C MET A 100 14.31 -7.62 -4.78
N PRO A 101 15.65 -7.60 -4.87
CA PRO A 101 16.36 -8.69 -5.52
C PRO A 101 16.06 -10.03 -4.81
N PRO A 102 15.94 -11.14 -5.55
CA PRO A 102 15.65 -12.45 -4.97
C PRO A 102 16.77 -12.97 -4.06
N ALA A 103 17.99 -12.47 -4.26
CA ALA A 103 19.17 -12.70 -3.42
C ALA A 103 20.14 -11.53 -3.59
N ILE A 104 20.88 -11.23 -2.55
CA ILE A 104 21.83 -10.10 -2.48
C ILE A 104 23.13 -10.64 -1.91
N ALA A 105 24.27 -10.28 -2.48
CA ALA A 105 25.55 -10.66 -1.90
C ALA A 105 25.72 -10.05 -0.50
N ALA A 106 26.24 -10.84 0.42
CA ALA A 106 26.46 -10.39 1.79
C ALA A 106 27.32 -9.12 1.82
N GLY A 107 26.85 -8.09 2.52
CA GLY A 107 27.47 -6.77 2.60
C GLY A 107 27.27 -5.87 1.38
N GLU A 108 26.56 -6.30 0.34
CA GLU A 108 26.32 -5.50 -0.86
C GLU A 108 25.18 -4.49 -0.65
N ARG A 109 25.29 -3.35 -1.34
CA ARG A 109 24.22 -2.35 -1.39
C ARG A 109 23.17 -2.75 -2.41
N PHE A 110 21.90 -2.59 -2.04
CA PHE A 110 20.77 -2.86 -2.90
C PHE A 110 19.69 -1.79 -2.78
N LYS A 111 18.78 -1.78 -3.71
CA LYS A 111 17.67 -0.82 -3.77
C LYS A 111 16.35 -1.54 -3.94
N PHE A 112 15.33 -1.02 -3.27
CA PHE A 112 13.96 -1.48 -3.40
C PHE A 112 13.01 -0.30 -3.28
N ASN A 113 11.75 -0.51 -3.64
CA ASN A 113 10.74 0.54 -3.56
C ASN A 113 9.90 0.35 -2.30
N VAL A 114 9.53 1.45 -1.67
CA VAL A 114 8.55 1.51 -0.59
C VAL A 114 7.45 2.47 -0.99
N GLY A 115 6.22 2.03 -0.83
CA GLY A 115 5.03 2.84 -1.05
C GLY A 115 4.15 2.89 0.18
N ILE A 116 3.57 4.05 0.47
CA ILE A 116 2.65 4.25 1.58
C ILE A 116 1.38 4.90 1.07
N LYS A 117 0.24 4.35 1.51
CA LYS A 117 -1.10 4.89 1.21
C LYS A 117 -1.86 5.11 2.51
N CYS A 118 -2.44 6.30 2.66
CA CYS A 118 -3.38 6.59 3.75
C CYS A 118 -4.77 6.02 3.43
N SER A 119 -5.45 5.43 4.41
CA SER A 119 -6.84 4.93 4.28
C SER A 119 -7.84 6.01 3.85
N ALA A 120 -7.59 7.27 4.19
CA ALA A 120 -8.41 8.42 3.80
C ALA A 120 -7.88 9.17 2.57
N GLY A 121 -6.85 8.66 1.87
CA GLY A 121 -6.30 9.29 0.67
C GLY A 121 -5.53 10.59 0.91
N CYS A 122 -5.03 10.83 2.11
CA CYS A 122 -4.28 12.04 2.46
C CYS A 122 -2.98 12.16 1.65
N ASN A 123 -2.52 13.40 1.50
CA ASN A 123 -1.18 13.67 0.97
C ASN A 123 -0.12 13.23 2.00
N LEU A 124 0.73 12.29 1.59
CA LEU A 124 1.84 11.76 2.41
C LEU A 124 3.21 12.21 1.90
N SER A 125 3.27 13.21 1.00
CA SER A 125 4.53 13.77 0.50
C SER A 125 5.47 14.17 1.63
N GLY A 126 6.76 13.86 1.49
CA GLY A 126 7.78 14.17 2.48
C GLY A 126 7.74 13.35 3.78
N ARG A 127 6.75 12.45 3.95
CA ARG A 127 6.65 11.60 5.15
C ARG A 127 7.89 10.73 5.29
N PRO A 128 8.54 10.72 6.47
CA PRO A 128 9.72 9.90 6.70
C PRO A 128 9.36 8.43 6.84
N LEU A 129 10.27 7.59 6.45
CA LEU A 129 10.26 6.15 6.73
C LEU A 129 11.65 5.68 7.12
N SER A 130 11.71 4.58 7.82
CA SER A 130 12.95 3.92 8.19
C SER A 130 12.86 2.42 7.95
N VAL A 131 14.02 1.81 7.72
CA VAL A 131 14.18 0.38 7.60
C VAL A 131 15.03 -0.08 8.77
N VAL A 132 14.53 -1.03 9.53
CA VAL A 132 15.26 -1.67 10.63
C VAL A 132 15.54 -3.12 10.29
N ASP A 133 16.70 -3.59 10.66
CA ASP A 133 17.09 -4.99 10.46
C ASP A 133 16.51 -5.91 11.55
N HIS A 134 16.91 -7.17 11.53
CA HIS A 134 16.49 -8.21 12.49
C HIS A 134 16.97 -7.96 13.93
N ASP A 135 18.00 -7.11 14.10
CA ASP A 135 18.51 -6.70 15.43
C ASP A 135 17.93 -5.36 15.88
N GLY A 136 17.03 -4.77 15.10
CA GLY A 136 16.41 -3.46 15.38
C GLY A 136 17.32 -2.27 15.03
N VAL A 137 18.39 -2.49 14.28
CA VAL A 137 19.31 -1.43 13.85
C VAL A 137 18.75 -0.73 12.59
N HIS A 138 18.86 0.59 12.57
CA HIS A 138 18.46 1.37 11.38
C HIS A 138 19.47 1.17 10.24
N VAL A 139 19.02 0.54 9.15
CA VAL A 139 19.84 0.22 7.96
C VAL A 139 19.48 1.04 6.73
N GLY A 140 18.43 1.86 6.82
CA GLY A 140 18.01 2.76 5.75
C GLY A 140 16.98 3.77 6.21
N THR A 141 17.00 4.96 5.62
CA THR A 141 15.98 6.00 5.83
C THR A 141 15.65 6.66 4.50
N ALA A 142 14.42 7.12 4.35
CA ALA A 142 14.00 7.87 3.17
C ALA A 142 12.81 8.78 3.50
N LYS A 143 12.46 9.65 2.55
CA LYS A 143 11.22 10.44 2.58
C LYS A 143 10.42 10.17 1.33
N LEU A 144 9.12 10.00 1.46
CA LEU A 144 8.21 9.84 0.33
C LEU A 144 8.35 11.02 -0.64
N ARG A 145 8.27 10.72 -1.94
CA ARG A 145 8.32 11.75 -2.99
C ARG A 145 7.00 12.50 -3.06
N ASP A 146 7.02 13.64 -3.76
CA ASP A 146 5.85 14.51 -3.90
C ASP A 146 4.85 13.98 -4.93
N ASP A 147 5.30 13.13 -5.85
CA ASP A 147 4.49 12.55 -6.92
C ASP A 147 3.81 11.24 -6.48
N ILE A 148 2.55 11.09 -6.88
CA ILE A 148 1.78 9.86 -6.69
C ILE A 148 2.26 8.82 -7.70
N TRP A 149 2.35 7.55 -7.27
CA TRP A 149 2.73 6.45 -8.16
C TRP A 149 1.76 6.34 -9.34
N PRO A 150 2.25 6.28 -10.60
CA PRO A 150 1.42 6.24 -11.78
C PRO A 150 0.35 5.13 -11.74
N GLY A 151 -0.88 5.49 -12.11
CA GLY A 151 -2.02 4.55 -12.09
C GLY A 151 -2.66 4.32 -10.72
N THR A 152 -2.25 5.07 -9.68
CA THR A 152 -2.85 5.02 -8.35
C THR A 152 -3.45 6.36 -7.94
N THR A 153 -4.30 6.38 -6.92
CA THR A 153 -4.99 7.60 -6.45
C THR A 153 -4.28 8.32 -5.31
N ALA A 154 -3.47 7.63 -4.51
CA ALA A 154 -2.84 8.21 -3.30
C ALA A 154 -1.68 7.36 -2.78
N LEU A 155 -1.00 6.61 -3.65
CA LEU A 155 0.20 5.85 -3.27
C LEU A 155 1.44 6.72 -3.48
N TYR A 156 2.09 7.11 -2.40
CA TYR A 156 3.34 7.86 -2.42
C TYR A 156 4.51 6.90 -2.27
N CYS A 157 5.54 7.04 -3.10
CA CYS A 157 6.62 6.07 -3.18
C CYS A 157 8.00 6.72 -3.05
N VAL A 158 8.97 5.89 -2.63
CA VAL A 158 10.38 6.24 -2.64
C VAL A 158 11.22 4.99 -2.90
N LYS A 159 12.37 5.17 -3.53
CA LYS A 159 13.39 4.13 -3.64
C LYS A 159 14.31 4.22 -2.43
N VAL A 160 14.39 3.13 -1.67
CA VAL A 160 15.26 3.00 -0.50
C VAL A 160 16.53 2.27 -0.90
N GLU A 161 17.66 2.73 -0.39
CA GLU A 161 18.95 2.04 -0.49
C GLU A 161 19.34 1.52 0.89
N ALA A 162 19.77 0.26 0.94
CA ALA A 162 20.22 -0.40 2.16
C ALA A 162 21.40 -1.32 1.85
N THR A 163 22.11 -1.75 2.91
CA THR A 163 23.22 -2.71 2.79
C THR A 163 22.76 -4.05 3.37
N ALA A 164 22.94 -5.13 2.60
CA ALA A 164 22.61 -6.48 3.05
C ALA A 164 23.45 -6.88 4.28
N PRO A 165 22.94 -7.81 5.11
CA PRO A 165 23.74 -8.36 6.22
C PRO A 165 25.08 -8.89 5.73
N ALA A 166 26.12 -8.74 6.55
CA ALA A 166 27.46 -9.25 6.23
C ALA A 166 27.54 -10.78 6.31
N THR A 167 26.57 -11.41 6.97
CA THR A 167 26.47 -12.87 7.10
C THR A 167 25.46 -13.43 6.10
N VAL A 168 25.74 -14.63 5.59
CA VAL A 168 24.83 -15.37 4.71
C VAL A 168 23.65 -15.91 5.50
N GLY A 169 22.44 -15.77 4.97
CA GLY A 169 21.22 -16.25 5.63
C GLY A 169 19.95 -15.60 5.10
N ASP A 170 18.84 -16.02 5.69
CA ASP A 170 17.52 -15.41 5.47
C ASP A 170 17.20 -14.53 6.67
N PHE A 171 16.88 -13.26 6.42
CA PHE A 171 16.63 -12.25 7.44
C PHE A 171 15.25 -11.61 7.26
N GLN A 172 14.62 -11.25 8.37
CA GLN A 172 13.40 -10.45 8.36
C GLN A 172 13.73 -9.04 8.80
N TRP A 173 13.46 -8.07 7.93
CA TRP A 173 13.58 -6.65 8.23
C TRP A 173 12.20 -6.01 8.29
N GLN A 174 12.12 -4.82 8.83
CA GLN A 174 10.88 -4.07 8.91
C GLN A 174 11.05 -2.67 8.33
N VAL A 175 10.11 -2.29 7.47
CA VAL A 175 9.93 -0.90 7.03
C VAL A 175 8.89 -0.28 7.93
N THR A 176 9.19 0.89 8.50
CA THR A 176 8.31 1.60 9.42
C THR A 176 8.14 3.06 8.99
N THR A 177 6.97 3.62 9.28
CA THR A 177 6.71 5.06 9.20
C THR A 177 6.09 5.50 10.52
N PRO A 178 6.63 6.55 11.17
CA PRO A 178 6.14 6.97 12.46
C PRO A 178 4.75 7.61 12.37
N GLN A 179 4.07 7.65 13.50
CA GLN A 179 2.90 8.50 13.68
C GLN A 179 3.24 9.94 13.35
N CYS A 180 2.35 10.66 12.68
CA CYS A 180 2.56 12.07 12.32
C CYS A 180 1.25 12.85 12.34
N ASP A 181 1.36 14.17 12.08
CA ASP A 181 0.24 15.11 12.04
C ASP A 181 -0.60 15.08 13.33
N GLU A 182 0.07 15.21 14.48
CA GLU A 182 -0.56 15.23 15.82
C GLU A 182 -1.45 14.00 16.11
N GLY A 183 -1.10 12.85 15.53
CA GLY A 183 -1.85 11.61 15.69
C GLY A 183 -2.89 11.33 14.61
N LEU A 184 -3.09 12.23 13.66
CA LEU A 184 -4.03 12.02 12.55
C LEU A 184 -3.70 10.77 11.73
N HIS A 185 -2.42 10.47 11.54
CA HIS A 185 -1.97 9.26 10.89
C HIS A 185 -1.28 8.35 11.90
N ALA A 186 -1.80 7.15 12.08
CA ALA A 186 -1.14 6.11 12.85
C ALA A 186 0.22 5.75 12.24
N ASP A 187 1.08 5.16 13.05
CA ASP A 187 2.26 4.45 12.56
C ASP A 187 1.85 3.34 11.58
N GLY A 188 2.75 3.02 10.68
CA GLY A 188 2.56 1.93 9.72
C GLY A 188 3.83 1.12 9.57
N SER A 189 3.70 -0.16 9.28
CA SER A 189 4.84 -1.02 9.04
C SER A 189 4.54 -2.15 8.05
N CYS A 190 5.59 -2.69 7.43
CA CYS A 190 5.56 -3.97 6.74
C CYS A 190 6.87 -4.72 6.93
N ASN A 191 6.79 -6.05 6.95
CA ASN A 191 7.96 -6.90 7.00
C ASN A 191 8.46 -7.20 5.58
N ILE A 192 9.79 -7.28 5.43
CA ILE A 192 10.47 -7.63 4.19
C ILE A 192 11.47 -8.76 4.45
N ALA A 193 11.53 -9.72 3.54
CA ALA A 193 12.49 -10.81 3.60
C ALA A 193 13.74 -10.44 2.82
N ILE A 194 14.91 -10.59 3.42
CA ILE A 194 16.22 -10.35 2.81
C ILE A 194 16.97 -11.68 2.79
N LYS A 195 17.38 -12.11 1.61
CA LYS A 195 18.24 -13.29 1.44
C LYS A 195 19.63 -12.85 1.11
N ALA A 196 20.53 -12.91 2.09
CA ALA A 196 21.96 -12.66 1.89
C ALA A 196 22.67 -13.96 1.48
N VAL A 197 23.42 -13.90 0.39
CA VAL A 197 24.13 -15.04 -0.20
C VAL A 197 25.63 -14.75 -0.29
N ARG A 198 26.45 -15.78 -0.54
CA ARG A 198 27.88 -15.56 -0.81
C ARG A 198 28.03 -14.64 -2.01
N PRO A 199 29.00 -13.71 -2.00
CA PRO A 199 29.32 -12.96 -3.19
C PRO A 199 29.63 -13.92 -4.36
N PRO A 200 29.12 -13.64 -5.57
CA PRO A 200 29.40 -14.47 -6.73
C PRO A 200 30.86 -14.30 -7.14
N ASP A 201 31.54 -15.42 -7.38
CA ASP A 201 32.93 -15.49 -7.78
C ASP A 201 33.14 -16.17 -9.15
N HIS A 202 32.07 -16.73 -9.73
CA HIS A 202 32.07 -17.36 -11.06
C HIS A 202 30.88 -16.88 -11.91
N GLU A 203 31.00 -17.12 -13.22
CA GLU A 203 29.95 -16.83 -14.20
C GLU A 203 29.55 -18.13 -14.92
N VAL A 204 28.25 -18.44 -14.90
CA VAL A 204 27.63 -19.47 -15.75
C VAL A 204 27.04 -18.76 -16.97
N THR A 205 27.66 -19.02 -18.13
CA THR A 205 27.13 -18.56 -19.43
C THR A 205 26.28 -19.67 -20.04
N VAL A 206 25.02 -19.36 -20.37
CA VAL A 206 24.09 -20.30 -21.02
C VAL A 206 23.77 -19.80 -22.42
N GLU A 207 23.98 -20.65 -23.42
CA GLU A 207 23.55 -20.43 -24.79
C GLU A 207 22.34 -21.31 -25.07
N ALA A 208 21.16 -20.68 -25.32
CA ALA A 208 19.90 -21.38 -25.58
C ALA A 208 19.52 -21.32 -27.05
N PHE A 209 19.27 -22.47 -27.65
CA PHE A 209 18.90 -22.63 -29.04
C PHE A 209 17.61 -23.45 -29.17
N ASP A 210 16.83 -23.17 -30.21
CA ASP A 210 15.71 -24.02 -30.64
C ASP A 210 16.25 -25.32 -31.20
N SER A 211 15.76 -26.46 -30.73
CA SER A 211 16.28 -27.78 -31.09
C SER A 211 16.08 -28.15 -32.55
N ALA A 212 15.02 -27.63 -33.21
CA ALA A 212 14.70 -27.91 -34.61
C ALA A 212 15.40 -26.94 -35.56
N THR A 213 15.34 -25.66 -35.29
CA THR A 213 15.84 -24.60 -36.20
C THR A 213 17.28 -24.21 -35.93
N LYS A 214 17.84 -24.58 -34.78
CA LYS A 214 19.16 -24.17 -34.28
C LYS A 214 19.34 -22.65 -34.12
N MET A 215 18.24 -21.91 -34.15
CA MET A 215 18.26 -20.47 -33.95
C MET A 215 18.37 -20.12 -32.46
N PRO A 216 19.08 -19.04 -32.11
CA PRO A 216 19.15 -18.59 -30.73
C PRO A 216 17.79 -18.10 -30.22
N ILE A 217 17.48 -18.41 -28.97
CA ILE A 217 16.22 -18.02 -28.35
C ILE A 217 16.44 -16.87 -27.38
N LYS A 218 15.79 -15.73 -27.64
CA LYS A 218 15.77 -14.55 -26.77
C LYS A 218 14.73 -14.69 -25.66
N GLY A 219 15.02 -14.16 -24.48
CA GLY A 219 14.06 -14.04 -23.38
C GLY A 219 13.84 -15.33 -22.59
N VAL A 220 14.68 -16.34 -22.80
CA VAL A 220 14.68 -17.58 -22.01
C VAL A 220 15.16 -17.27 -20.60
N ASN A 221 14.41 -17.71 -19.60
CA ASN A 221 14.79 -17.60 -18.20
C ASN A 221 15.82 -18.68 -17.85
N VAL A 222 16.97 -18.26 -17.37
CA VAL A 222 18.06 -19.11 -16.90
C VAL A 222 18.22 -18.91 -15.40
N MET A 223 18.07 -19.99 -14.65
CA MET A 223 18.06 -19.96 -13.19
C MET A 223 19.05 -20.97 -12.59
N CYS A 224 19.95 -20.45 -11.75
CA CYS A 224 20.77 -21.20 -10.80
C CYS A 224 20.41 -20.70 -9.40
N ARG A 225 19.35 -21.22 -8.79
CA ARG A 225 18.78 -20.62 -7.56
C ARG A 225 19.84 -20.33 -6.50
N PRO A 226 19.85 -19.08 -5.93
CA PRO A 226 18.82 -18.05 -6.04
C PRO A 226 19.05 -17.05 -7.20
N TYR A 227 20.04 -17.26 -8.04
CA TYR A 227 20.46 -16.37 -9.14
C TYR A 227 19.65 -16.66 -10.41
N GLN A 228 19.38 -15.61 -11.19
CA GLN A 228 18.68 -15.74 -12.48
C GLN A 228 19.13 -14.66 -13.46
N SER A 229 18.97 -14.97 -14.75
CA SER A 229 19.18 -14.06 -15.86
C SER A 229 18.29 -14.45 -17.04
N PHE A 230 18.24 -13.61 -18.08
CA PHE A 230 17.48 -13.91 -19.29
C PHE A 230 18.40 -13.84 -20.52
N THR A 231 18.14 -14.70 -21.52
CA THR A 231 18.90 -14.66 -22.77
C THR A 231 18.63 -13.39 -23.55
N ASP A 232 19.69 -12.83 -24.11
CA ASP A 232 19.67 -11.70 -25.02
C ASP A 232 19.29 -12.09 -26.47
N GLY A 233 19.45 -11.16 -27.43
CA GLY A 233 19.17 -11.40 -28.85
C GLY A 233 20.07 -12.45 -29.51
N SER A 234 21.19 -12.79 -28.92
CA SER A 234 22.10 -13.86 -29.34
C SER A 234 21.81 -15.22 -28.70
N GLY A 235 20.75 -15.30 -27.86
CA GLY A 235 20.40 -16.49 -27.10
C GLY A 235 21.28 -16.72 -25.90
N THR A 236 22.08 -15.74 -25.48
CA THR A 236 23.07 -15.88 -24.40
C THR A 236 22.58 -15.22 -23.12
N ALA A 237 22.66 -15.94 -22.00
CA ALA A 237 22.46 -15.43 -20.65
C ALA A 237 23.71 -15.65 -19.80
N LYS A 238 24.03 -14.67 -18.95
CA LYS A 238 25.14 -14.74 -17.99
C LYS A 238 24.57 -14.66 -16.58
N VAL A 239 24.86 -15.67 -15.76
CA VAL A 239 24.42 -15.77 -14.38
C VAL A 239 25.66 -15.80 -13.49
N LYS A 240 25.83 -14.76 -12.68
CA LYS A 240 26.89 -14.73 -11.68
C LYS A 240 26.46 -15.53 -10.45
N VAL A 241 27.28 -16.49 -10.04
CA VAL A 241 27.01 -17.43 -8.95
C VAL A 241 28.24 -17.62 -8.06
N ALA A 242 28.02 -17.98 -6.81
CA ALA A 242 29.12 -18.41 -5.94
C ALA A 242 29.59 -19.84 -6.30
N ASN A 243 30.78 -20.20 -5.88
CA ASN A 243 31.24 -21.61 -5.96
C ASN A 243 30.21 -22.54 -5.30
N GLY A 244 29.80 -23.59 -6.02
CA GLY A 244 28.82 -24.54 -5.49
C GLY A 244 28.15 -25.42 -6.54
N ARG A 245 27.26 -26.27 -6.07
CA ARG A 245 26.46 -27.16 -6.90
C ARG A 245 25.06 -26.56 -7.09
N TYR A 246 24.64 -26.46 -8.35
CA TYR A 246 23.39 -25.85 -8.73
C TYR A 246 22.53 -26.74 -9.61
N THR A 247 21.22 -26.66 -9.45
CA THR A 247 20.29 -27.09 -10.49
C THR A 247 20.13 -25.92 -11.45
N LEU A 248 20.67 -26.09 -12.66
CA LEU A 248 20.46 -25.18 -13.79
C LEU A 248 19.07 -25.47 -14.37
N TYR A 249 18.18 -24.50 -14.31
CA TYR A 249 16.84 -24.54 -14.88
C TYR A 249 16.71 -23.52 -16.00
N VAL A 250 16.35 -23.97 -17.18
CA VAL A 250 16.23 -23.12 -18.39
C VAL A 250 14.83 -23.26 -18.97
N SER A 251 14.07 -22.17 -19.01
CA SER A 251 12.66 -22.19 -19.46
C SER A 251 12.34 -21.02 -20.38
N GLY A 252 11.65 -21.29 -21.46
CA GLY A 252 11.14 -20.31 -22.43
C GLY A 252 9.65 -20.46 -22.65
N PHE A 253 9.01 -19.40 -23.15
CA PHE A 253 7.59 -19.46 -23.54
C PHE A 253 7.42 -20.47 -24.70
N ASN A 254 6.47 -21.40 -24.56
CA ASN A 254 6.19 -22.49 -25.49
C ASN A 254 7.35 -23.51 -25.68
N TYR A 255 8.28 -23.59 -24.72
CA TYR A 255 9.33 -24.60 -24.75
C TYR A 255 9.25 -25.49 -23.53
N ILE A 256 9.56 -26.78 -23.72
CA ILE A 256 9.71 -27.73 -22.62
C ILE A 256 10.91 -27.29 -21.78
N PRO A 257 10.77 -27.08 -20.47
CA PRO A 257 11.86 -26.68 -19.61
C PRO A 257 13.01 -27.71 -19.59
N HIS A 258 14.24 -27.21 -19.58
CA HIS A 258 15.44 -28.03 -19.43
C HIS A 258 15.98 -27.90 -17.99
N GLU A 259 16.31 -29.03 -17.38
CA GLU A 259 16.90 -29.09 -16.04
C GLU A 259 18.16 -29.95 -16.06
N ASN A 260 19.24 -29.43 -15.46
CA ASN A 260 20.51 -30.15 -15.31
C ASN A 260 21.21 -29.74 -14.01
N ILE A 261 22.05 -30.62 -13.46
CA ILE A 261 22.87 -30.33 -12.28
C ILE A 261 24.26 -29.94 -12.77
N ILE A 262 24.78 -28.81 -12.31
CA ILE A 262 26.12 -28.31 -12.62
C ILE A 262 26.92 -28.07 -11.34
N ASP A 263 28.18 -28.40 -11.36
CA ASP A 263 29.15 -28.05 -10.31
C ASP A 263 29.97 -26.84 -10.81
N VAL A 264 29.82 -25.69 -10.15
CA VAL A 264 30.49 -24.44 -10.52
C VAL A 264 31.68 -24.23 -9.59
N VAL A 265 32.88 -24.53 -10.07
CA VAL A 265 34.18 -24.30 -9.40
C VAL A 265 35.04 -23.30 -10.18
N GLU A 266 34.60 -22.98 -11.39
CA GLU A 266 35.19 -22.02 -12.33
C GLU A 266 34.11 -21.50 -13.26
N ASP A 267 34.38 -20.57 -14.15
CA ASP A 267 33.43 -20.11 -15.15
C ASP A 267 33.00 -21.25 -16.06
N VAL A 268 31.68 -21.41 -16.27
CA VAL A 268 31.10 -22.55 -17.00
C VAL A 268 30.31 -22.05 -18.19
N LEU A 269 30.50 -22.67 -19.35
CA LEU A 269 29.65 -22.50 -20.53
C LEU A 269 28.76 -23.73 -20.71
N VAL A 270 27.44 -23.51 -20.78
CA VAL A 270 26.45 -24.55 -21.01
C VAL A 270 25.61 -24.21 -22.26
N ARG A 271 25.55 -25.16 -23.20
CA ARG A 271 24.66 -25.09 -24.35
C ARG A 271 23.40 -25.90 -24.11
N VAL A 272 22.25 -25.27 -24.33
CA VAL A 272 20.94 -25.87 -24.10
C VAL A 272 20.10 -25.78 -25.36
N GLU A 273 19.60 -26.92 -25.82
CA GLU A 273 18.64 -27.01 -26.91
C GLU A 273 17.25 -27.20 -26.30
N LEU A 274 16.36 -26.25 -26.53
CA LEU A 274 14.97 -26.33 -26.06
C LEU A 274 14.06 -26.84 -27.18
N THR A 275 13.19 -27.77 -26.83
CA THR A 275 12.18 -28.30 -27.75
C THR A 275 10.86 -27.57 -27.52
N VAL A 276 10.22 -27.18 -28.64
CA VAL A 276 8.90 -26.53 -28.58
C VAL A 276 7.88 -27.52 -27.98
N GLU A 277 7.08 -27.02 -27.03
CA GLU A 277 6.00 -27.79 -26.42
C GLU A 277 4.94 -28.11 -27.48
N PRO A 278 4.53 -29.39 -27.64
CA PRO A 278 3.50 -29.74 -28.62
C PRO A 278 2.18 -29.05 -28.23
N GLU A 279 1.49 -28.43 -29.19
CA GLU A 279 0.12 -27.98 -28.97
C GLU A 279 -0.76 -29.21 -28.69
N GLU A 280 -1.35 -29.28 -27.49
CA GLU A 280 -2.42 -30.25 -27.23
C GLU A 280 -3.61 -29.90 -28.12
N MET A 281 -3.83 -30.68 -29.19
CA MET A 281 -5.07 -30.58 -29.94
C MET A 281 -6.20 -31.11 -29.05
N GLU A 282 -6.96 -30.17 -28.43
CA GLU A 282 -8.23 -30.52 -27.79
C GLU A 282 -9.15 -31.10 -28.87
N ASP A 283 -9.32 -32.44 -28.86
CA ASP A 283 -10.32 -33.15 -29.63
C ASP A 283 -11.72 -32.78 -29.09
N TYR A 284 -12.28 -31.68 -29.61
CA TYR A 284 -13.69 -31.37 -29.44
C TYR A 284 -14.50 -32.42 -30.21
N ARG A 285 -14.88 -33.52 -29.51
CA ARG A 285 -15.94 -34.40 -29.93
C ARG A 285 -17.25 -34.05 -29.28
#